data_e7bcedda0233a599e7c64982168dbbe8
#
_entry.id   e7bcedda0233a599e7c64982168dbbe8
#
_cell.length_a   1.000
_cell.length_b   1.000
_cell.length_c   1.000
_cell.angle_alpha   90.00
_cell.angle_beta   90.00
_cell.angle_gamma   90.00
#
_symmetry.space_group_name_H-M   'P 1'
#
loop_
_entity.id
_entity.type
_entity.pdbx_description
1 polymer ?
#
loop_
_entity_poly.entity_id
_entity_poly.type
_entity_poly.pdbx_seq_one_letter_code
_entity_poly.pdbx_strand_id
1 'polypeptide(L)'
;MIFEEIEELLNNATSKAGYDEKLSVTFSNMPKMCDFQCNDCFSLAKKYGKNPFEIAEDIVSKIENTQAFVFEVARPAFINIKLTDKKLSDIGNDYLKDPRGGLAMHITQQKVLLDYGGANVAKSLHVGHLRPAIIGESLKRLYRLLGDQVISDVHLGDWGLQMGLTELELFEEDKLDYYFGKSKTPYHITIEDLNYAYPRASIRKNQEEDFRKKAETWTYKIQNKEEPYYSIFKELRELSVSEIKKNYASLGAEFDLWYGESDASDYIPEVLKIIKDKGLARESEGALVVDVAREGENIPLPKKEGEVQRYSNPMPPCIIEKSNGAALYATTDIATIYMRNKMFNNLDRIEYVTDARQHLHFTQVFRVSKLAEISPEEQQLLHIGHGTMNGRDGKPFKTRSGETIKLEDIIEMLVEKAGEKLKSNGLEFDRDLALKIGVAAMKFGDLINNVDKDYVFDLDKFMAFEGKTGPYLQYTAVRINSILNKVKDLSQGEFIVDNDEEREIIRCILKLDSSYEICYKNKTLSPLCLATYNLASAFSSFYNNYNVINEQDKKKQASYVSLLNLVKNKLAQALNVLAIEVPEKM
;
A
#
# COMPACT_ATOMS: atom_id res chain seq x y z
N MET A 1 18.89 11.18 13.38
CA MET A 1 17.86 10.38 14.12
C MET A 1 18.49 9.74 15.36
N ILE A 2 17.68 9.23 16.30
CA ILE A 2 18.20 8.64 17.57
C ILE A 2 19.19 7.49 17.34
N PHE A 3 18.96 6.67 16.32
CA PHE A 3 19.88 5.58 15.93
C PHE A 3 21.26 6.11 15.55
N GLU A 4 21.33 7.14 14.70
CA GLU A 4 22.58 7.76 14.26
C GLU A 4 23.36 8.33 15.45
N GLU A 5 22.66 8.99 16.39
CA GLU A 5 23.29 9.55 17.60
C GLU A 5 23.93 8.44 18.45
N ILE A 6 23.21 7.31 18.65
CA ILE A 6 23.71 6.18 19.41
C ILE A 6 24.86 5.50 18.67
N GLU A 7 24.72 5.26 17.37
CA GLU A 7 25.73 4.62 16.53
C GLU A 7 27.01 5.46 16.44
N GLU A 8 26.90 6.78 16.37
CA GLU A 8 28.06 7.67 16.41
C GLU A 8 28.84 7.53 17.72
N LEU A 9 28.15 7.52 18.86
CA LEU A 9 28.79 7.32 20.17
C LEU A 9 29.49 5.95 20.27
N LEU A 10 28.80 4.88 19.82
CA LEU A 10 29.37 3.54 19.82
C LEU A 10 30.56 3.42 18.87
N ASN A 11 30.47 3.97 17.66
CA ASN A 11 31.55 3.89 16.67
C ASN A 11 32.79 4.66 17.11
N ASN A 12 32.60 5.84 17.73
CA ASN A 12 33.70 6.60 18.33
C ASN A 12 34.39 5.81 19.45
N ALA A 13 33.60 5.15 20.32
CA ALA A 13 34.12 4.32 21.40
C ALA A 13 34.84 3.06 20.87
N THR A 14 34.29 2.44 19.83
CA THR A 14 34.86 1.27 19.15
C THR A 14 36.26 1.59 18.57
N SER A 15 36.39 2.71 17.89
CA SER A 15 37.69 3.19 17.38
C SER A 15 38.68 3.49 18.51
N LYS A 16 38.24 4.15 19.62
CA LYS A 16 39.07 4.39 20.82
C LYS A 16 39.51 3.10 21.51
N ALA A 17 38.72 2.02 21.42
CA ALA A 17 39.06 0.68 21.94
C ALA A 17 39.98 -0.11 21.01
N GLY A 18 40.33 0.44 19.83
CA GLY A 18 41.25 -0.17 18.87
C GLY A 18 40.61 -1.18 17.92
N TYR A 19 39.29 -1.09 17.73
CA TYR A 19 38.55 -1.89 16.74
C TYR A 19 38.14 -1.02 15.54
N ASP A 20 38.38 -1.51 14.34
CA ASP A 20 38.07 -0.81 13.08
C ASP A 20 36.82 -1.42 12.42
N GLU A 21 35.66 -1.21 13.06
CA GLU A 21 34.36 -1.68 12.57
C GLU A 21 33.28 -0.68 12.96
N LYS A 22 32.23 -0.60 12.12
CA LYS A 22 31.02 0.14 12.45
C LYS A 22 30.02 -0.78 13.16
N LEU A 23 29.53 -0.32 14.28
CA LEU A 23 28.47 -1.00 15.03
C LEU A 23 27.11 -0.43 14.65
N SER A 24 26.11 -1.28 14.67
CA SER A 24 24.72 -0.94 14.46
C SER A 24 23.88 -1.21 15.71
N VAL A 25 22.79 -0.49 15.85
CA VAL A 25 21.84 -0.70 16.94
C VAL A 25 20.46 -1.05 16.42
N THR A 26 19.73 -1.84 17.20
CA THR A 26 18.34 -2.19 16.96
C THR A 26 17.49 -1.92 18.18
N PHE A 27 16.18 -1.79 18.04
CA PHE A 27 15.29 -1.80 19.19
C PHE A 27 15.44 -3.09 19.98
N SER A 28 15.47 -2.96 21.29
CA SER A 28 15.52 -4.14 22.17
C SER A 28 14.21 -4.93 22.12
N ASN A 29 14.33 -6.27 22.09
CA ASN A 29 13.20 -7.18 22.29
C ASN A 29 12.80 -7.31 23.78
N MET A 30 13.61 -6.76 24.70
CA MET A 30 13.37 -6.74 26.14
C MET A 30 13.19 -5.30 26.65
N PRO A 31 12.07 -4.65 26.34
CA PRO A 31 11.84 -3.22 26.61
C PRO A 31 11.93 -2.82 28.08
N LYS A 32 11.72 -3.74 29.01
CA LYS A 32 11.91 -3.49 30.44
C LYS A 32 13.37 -3.38 30.85
N MET A 33 14.29 -3.91 30.05
CA MET A 33 15.74 -3.91 30.36
C MET A 33 16.45 -2.75 29.66
N CYS A 34 16.20 -2.55 28.37
CA CYS A 34 16.84 -1.51 27.57
C CYS A 34 15.95 -1.09 26.40
N ASP A 35 16.22 0.09 25.84
CA ASP A 35 15.49 0.63 24.70
C ASP A 35 16.08 0.15 23.37
N PHE A 36 17.41 0.10 23.29
CA PHE A 36 18.16 -0.36 22.14
C PHE A 36 19.22 -1.38 22.54
N GLN A 37 19.72 -2.13 21.56
CA GLN A 37 20.74 -3.15 21.76
C GLN A 37 21.67 -3.23 20.56
N CYS A 38 22.99 -3.34 20.83
CA CYS A 38 24.00 -3.69 19.84
C CYS A 38 24.48 -5.11 20.06
N ASN A 39 24.51 -5.90 18.98
CA ASN A 39 24.88 -7.32 19.01
C ASN A 39 26.19 -7.61 18.23
N ASP A 40 26.84 -6.57 17.70
CA ASP A 40 27.94 -6.71 16.75
C ASP A 40 29.26 -7.19 17.41
N CYS A 41 29.34 -7.17 18.74
CA CYS A 41 30.48 -7.71 19.48
C CYS A 41 30.77 -9.18 19.18
N PHE A 42 29.76 -9.96 18.75
CA PHE A 42 29.97 -11.36 18.32
C PHE A 42 30.74 -11.46 16.97
N SER A 43 30.50 -10.54 16.07
CA SER A 43 31.23 -10.49 14.78
C SER A 43 32.64 -9.97 14.98
N LEU A 44 32.83 -8.98 15.84
CA LEU A 44 34.15 -8.49 16.24
C LEU A 44 34.99 -9.59 16.89
N ALA A 45 34.41 -10.41 17.77
CA ALA A 45 35.09 -11.52 18.40
C ALA A 45 35.72 -12.50 17.41
N LYS A 46 35.00 -12.80 16.32
CA LYS A 46 35.51 -13.67 15.24
C LYS A 46 36.68 -13.03 14.49
N LYS A 47 36.61 -11.71 14.26
CA LYS A 47 37.65 -10.99 13.52
C LYS A 47 38.93 -10.80 14.35
N TYR A 48 38.79 -10.46 15.63
CA TYR A 48 39.92 -10.10 16.49
C TYR A 48 40.41 -11.25 17.37
N GLY A 49 39.75 -12.41 17.37
CA GLY A 49 40.14 -13.58 18.17
C GLY A 49 40.05 -13.37 19.68
N LYS A 50 39.16 -12.45 20.12
CA LYS A 50 38.95 -12.10 21.53
C LYS A 50 37.60 -12.56 22.05
N ASN A 51 37.45 -12.60 23.37
CA ASN A 51 36.16 -12.87 24.01
C ASN A 51 35.16 -11.74 23.66
N PRO A 52 33.96 -12.05 23.12
CA PRO A 52 32.98 -11.03 22.73
C PRO A 52 32.51 -10.16 23.90
N PHE A 53 32.44 -10.70 25.13
CA PHE A 53 32.06 -9.97 26.32
C PHE A 53 33.14 -8.93 26.70
N GLU A 54 34.43 -9.30 26.65
CA GLU A 54 35.55 -8.39 26.88
C GLU A 54 35.58 -7.25 25.85
N ILE A 55 35.29 -7.53 24.59
CA ILE A 55 35.17 -6.50 23.55
C ILE A 55 34.04 -5.52 23.89
N ALA A 56 32.89 -6.02 24.34
CA ALA A 56 31.78 -5.16 24.73
C ALA A 56 32.15 -4.26 25.94
N GLU A 57 32.86 -4.82 26.94
CA GLU A 57 33.38 -4.06 28.10
C GLU A 57 34.42 -3.02 27.67
N ASP A 58 35.36 -3.38 26.81
CA ASP A 58 36.35 -2.46 26.26
C ASP A 58 35.68 -1.27 25.59
N ILE A 59 34.70 -1.50 24.71
CA ILE A 59 33.99 -0.44 23.97
C ILE A 59 33.21 0.45 24.95
N VAL A 60 32.41 -0.14 25.83
CA VAL A 60 31.59 0.63 26.79
C VAL A 60 32.47 1.46 27.73
N SER A 61 33.66 0.97 28.11
CA SER A 61 34.63 1.71 28.93
C SER A 61 35.16 3.00 28.26
N LYS A 62 35.06 3.10 26.93
CA LYS A 62 35.52 4.27 26.14
C LYS A 62 34.38 5.26 25.83
N ILE A 63 33.14 4.92 26.18
CA ILE A 63 32.01 5.85 26.03
C ILE A 63 32.13 6.93 27.11
N GLU A 64 32.16 8.17 26.68
CA GLU A 64 32.11 9.31 27.61
C GLU A 64 30.73 9.34 28.28
N ASN A 65 30.70 9.65 29.59
CA ASN A 65 29.45 9.71 30.34
C ASN A 65 28.50 10.75 29.70
N THR A 66 27.32 10.27 29.26
CA THR A 66 26.31 11.13 28.63
C THR A 66 25.12 11.29 29.58
N GLN A 67 24.49 12.47 29.56
CA GLN A 67 23.21 12.68 30.27
C GLN A 67 22.02 12.09 29.51
N ALA A 68 22.25 11.60 28.28
CA ALA A 68 21.22 11.14 27.35
C ALA A 68 21.01 9.62 27.39
N PHE A 69 22.12 8.87 27.56
CA PHE A 69 22.13 7.41 27.41
C PHE A 69 22.85 6.73 28.57
N VAL A 70 22.33 5.55 28.94
CA VAL A 70 23.01 4.62 29.84
C VAL A 70 23.38 3.38 29.04
N PHE A 71 24.67 3.02 29.03
CA PHE A 71 25.20 1.84 28.37
C PHE A 71 25.55 0.79 29.40
N GLU A 72 25.15 -0.45 29.17
CA GLU A 72 25.40 -1.58 30.04
C GLU A 72 25.74 -2.81 29.22
N VAL A 73 26.78 -3.54 29.65
CA VAL A 73 27.14 -4.82 29.02
C VAL A 73 26.37 -5.95 29.66
N ALA A 74 25.61 -6.68 28.86
CA ALA A 74 24.84 -7.84 29.28
C ALA A 74 25.36 -9.14 28.65
N ARG A 75 25.39 -10.24 29.45
CA ARG A 75 25.80 -11.54 28.91
C ARG A 75 24.81 -12.04 27.85
N PRO A 76 25.30 -12.73 26.78
CA PRO A 76 26.70 -13.16 26.60
C PRO A 76 27.65 -12.07 26.06
N ALA A 77 27.19 -11.02 25.33
CA ALA A 77 28.00 -9.91 24.83
C ALA A 77 27.13 -8.81 24.17
N PHE A 78 26.02 -8.50 24.79
CA PHE A 78 25.13 -7.44 24.31
C PHE A 78 25.53 -6.10 24.94
N ILE A 79 25.55 -5.03 24.13
CA ILE A 79 25.58 -3.67 24.66
C ILE A 79 24.13 -3.18 24.69
N ASN A 80 23.56 -3.11 25.90
CA ASN A 80 22.24 -2.57 26.15
C ASN A 80 22.30 -1.06 26.29
N ILE A 81 21.38 -0.36 25.66
CA ILE A 81 21.31 1.11 25.69
C ILE A 81 19.94 1.52 26.21
N LYS A 82 19.92 2.34 27.28
CA LYS A 82 18.69 2.90 27.85
C LYS A 82 18.71 4.41 27.69
N LEU A 83 17.63 5.00 27.22
CA LEU A 83 17.40 6.44 27.20
C LEU A 83 17.13 6.92 28.64
N THR A 84 17.68 8.06 29.03
CA THR A 84 17.30 8.69 30.31
C THR A 84 15.93 9.36 30.17
N ASP A 85 15.23 9.58 31.29
CA ASP A 85 13.93 10.26 31.29
C ASP A 85 14.07 11.71 30.78
N LYS A 86 15.22 12.32 31.06
CA LYS A 86 15.57 13.63 30.47
C LYS A 86 15.63 13.57 28.95
N LYS A 87 16.32 12.59 28.37
CA LYS A 87 16.42 12.44 26.89
C LYS A 87 15.06 12.19 26.27
N LEU A 88 14.21 11.35 26.90
CA LEU A 88 12.85 11.11 26.44
C LEU A 88 11.99 12.37 26.51
N SER A 89 12.13 13.17 27.56
CA SER A 89 11.45 14.46 27.70
C SER A 89 11.89 15.44 26.60
N ASP A 90 13.21 15.55 26.37
CA ASP A 90 13.77 16.40 25.32
C ASP A 90 13.23 16.01 23.93
N ILE A 91 13.21 14.70 23.60
CA ILE A 91 12.63 14.18 22.35
C ILE A 91 11.15 14.58 22.22
N GLY A 92 10.35 14.39 23.26
CA GLY A 92 8.92 14.75 23.24
C GLY A 92 8.70 16.24 23.01
N ASN A 93 9.49 17.09 23.66
CA ASN A 93 9.43 18.54 23.51
C ASN A 93 9.88 19.01 22.12
N ASP A 94 10.92 18.40 21.55
CA ASP A 94 11.39 18.73 20.21
C ASP A 94 10.36 18.30 19.15
N TYR A 95 9.75 17.15 19.31
CA TYR A 95 8.67 16.68 18.43
C TYR A 95 7.42 17.57 18.48
N LEU A 96 7.10 18.14 19.64
CA LEU A 96 5.99 19.08 19.78
C LEU A 96 6.25 20.42 19.06
N LYS A 97 7.51 20.83 18.92
CA LYS A 97 7.91 22.06 18.23
C LYS A 97 8.03 21.87 16.72
N ASP A 98 8.33 20.64 16.28
CA ASP A 98 8.49 20.32 14.87
C ASP A 98 7.13 20.08 14.20
N PRO A 99 6.76 20.81 13.14
CA PRO A 99 5.53 20.59 12.39
C PRO A 99 5.38 19.15 11.84
N ARG A 100 6.48 18.46 11.64
CA ARG A 100 6.52 17.05 11.19
C ARG A 100 6.59 16.06 12.35
N GLY A 101 6.63 16.54 13.59
CA GLY A 101 6.70 15.70 14.80
C GLY A 101 7.99 14.87 14.88
N GLY A 102 9.12 15.40 14.40
CA GLY A 102 10.42 14.70 14.41
C GLY A 102 10.64 13.72 13.24
N LEU A 103 9.69 13.57 12.31
CA LEU A 103 9.87 12.70 11.15
C LEU A 103 10.69 13.40 10.06
N ALA A 104 11.88 12.88 9.77
CA ALA A 104 12.74 13.38 8.72
C ALA A 104 12.17 13.09 7.32
N MET A 105 12.49 13.95 6.35
CA MET A 105 12.30 13.64 4.94
C MET A 105 13.55 12.93 4.40
N HIS A 106 13.37 12.14 3.35
CA HIS A 106 14.50 11.59 2.61
C HIS A 106 15.38 12.71 2.05
N ILE A 107 16.68 12.56 2.18
CA ILE A 107 17.66 13.53 1.63
C ILE A 107 17.54 13.58 0.12
N THR A 108 17.43 12.41 -0.53
CA THR A 108 17.22 12.27 -1.96
C THR A 108 15.77 11.89 -2.21
N GLN A 109 14.97 12.85 -2.65
CA GLN A 109 13.59 12.62 -3.03
C GLN A 109 13.54 11.94 -4.39
N GLN A 110 12.65 10.95 -4.53
CA GLN A 110 12.45 10.21 -5.77
C GLN A 110 11.15 10.63 -6.45
N LYS A 111 11.15 10.57 -7.78
CA LYS A 111 9.95 10.73 -8.61
C LYS A 111 9.40 9.35 -8.94
N VAL A 112 8.28 9.01 -8.34
CA VAL A 112 7.67 7.67 -8.37
C VAL A 112 6.35 7.72 -9.12
N LEU A 113 6.15 6.85 -10.10
CA LEU A 113 4.83 6.55 -10.62
C LEU A 113 4.35 5.25 -9.97
N LEU A 114 3.20 5.32 -9.32
CA LEU A 114 2.58 4.20 -8.61
C LEU A 114 1.28 3.81 -9.30
N ASP A 115 1.25 2.62 -9.89
CA ASP A 115 0.12 2.03 -10.58
C ASP A 115 -0.60 1.04 -9.65
N TYR A 116 -1.88 1.31 -9.36
CA TYR A 116 -2.67 0.46 -8.48
C TYR A 116 -4.17 0.59 -8.78
N GLY A 117 -4.96 -0.38 -8.29
CA GLY A 117 -6.41 -0.41 -8.51
C GLY A 117 -6.81 -1.37 -9.64
N GLY A 118 -6.30 -1.16 -10.85
CA GLY A 118 -6.45 -2.11 -11.97
C GLY A 118 -7.91 -2.38 -12.40
N ALA A 119 -8.75 -1.34 -12.44
CA ALA A 119 -10.17 -1.46 -12.79
C ALA A 119 -10.40 -1.74 -14.27
N ASN A 120 -11.39 -2.60 -14.58
CA ASN A 120 -11.83 -2.82 -15.96
C ASN A 120 -13.06 -1.95 -16.27
N VAL A 121 -13.04 -1.29 -17.43
CA VAL A 121 -14.17 -0.53 -17.95
C VAL A 121 -15.31 -1.48 -18.34
N ALA A 122 -16.55 -1.01 -18.24
CA ALA A 122 -17.79 -1.76 -18.47
C ALA A 122 -17.97 -2.96 -17.52
N LYS A 123 -17.25 -3.00 -16.40
CA LYS A 123 -17.34 -4.09 -15.43
C LYS A 123 -17.36 -3.52 -14.01
N SER A 124 -18.29 -3.99 -13.17
CA SER A 124 -18.34 -3.62 -11.77
C SER A 124 -17.04 -3.99 -11.04
N LEU A 125 -16.56 -3.10 -10.16
CA LEU A 125 -15.49 -3.44 -9.25
C LEU A 125 -15.90 -4.60 -8.34
N HIS A 126 -14.97 -5.44 -8.02
CA HIS A 126 -15.16 -6.58 -7.12
C HIS A 126 -14.07 -6.64 -6.06
N VAL A 127 -14.22 -7.55 -5.12
CA VAL A 127 -13.30 -7.77 -4.01
C VAL A 127 -11.81 -7.81 -4.40
N GLY A 128 -11.48 -8.30 -5.59
CA GLY A 128 -10.10 -8.34 -6.09
C GLY A 128 -9.47 -6.97 -6.36
N HIS A 129 -10.28 -5.90 -6.52
CA HIS A 129 -9.79 -4.53 -6.70
C HIS A 129 -9.58 -3.79 -5.36
N LEU A 130 -10.04 -4.38 -4.26
CA LEU A 130 -9.97 -3.77 -2.93
C LEU A 130 -8.53 -3.70 -2.40
N ARG A 131 -7.82 -4.84 -2.39
CA ARG A 131 -6.46 -4.90 -1.85
C ARG A 131 -5.48 -3.95 -2.57
N PRO A 132 -5.38 -3.97 -3.92
CA PRO A 132 -4.45 -3.06 -4.61
C PRO A 132 -4.81 -1.59 -4.36
N ALA A 133 -6.10 -1.23 -4.25
CA ALA A 133 -6.51 0.14 -3.94
C ALA A 133 -6.07 0.57 -2.52
N ILE A 134 -6.28 -0.27 -1.51
CA ILE A 134 -5.91 0.03 -0.11
C ILE A 134 -4.39 0.11 0.04
N ILE A 135 -3.65 -0.87 -0.49
CA ILE A 135 -2.20 -0.93 -0.40
C ILE A 135 -1.56 0.24 -1.15
N GLY A 136 -1.97 0.46 -2.41
CA GLY A 136 -1.42 1.52 -3.26
C GLY A 136 -1.67 2.91 -2.68
N GLU A 137 -2.89 3.20 -2.21
CA GLU A 137 -3.21 4.47 -1.57
C GLU A 137 -2.34 4.73 -0.33
N SER A 138 -2.15 3.71 0.50
CA SER A 138 -1.32 3.83 1.71
C SER A 138 0.17 4.01 1.38
N LEU A 139 0.70 3.30 0.38
CA LEU A 139 2.07 3.49 -0.11
C LEU A 139 2.27 4.88 -0.71
N LYS A 140 1.32 5.37 -1.51
CA LYS A 140 1.33 6.74 -2.05
C LYS A 140 1.46 7.78 -0.94
N ARG A 141 0.62 7.67 0.10
CA ARG A 141 0.64 8.59 1.24
C ARG A 141 1.93 8.49 2.04
N LEU A 142 2.46 7.28 2.23
CA LEU A 142 3.75 7.05 2.88
C LEU A 142 4.89 7.72 2.13
N TYR A 143 4.98 7.51 0.82
CA TYR A 143 6.06 8.08 0.01
C TYR A 143 6.00 9.61 0.00
N ARG A 144 4.80 10.19 -0.17
CA ARG A 144 4.59 11.64 -0.06
C ARG A 144 4.96 12.20 1.32
N LEU A 145 4.64 11.47 2.40
CA LEU A 145 5.02 11.84 3.76
C LEU A 145 6.54 11.88 3.92
N LEU A 146 7.27 10.95 3.31
CA LEU A 146 8.73 10.87 3.37
C LEU A 146 9.42 11.80 2.35
N GLY A 147 8.65 12.50 1.51
CA GLY A 147 9.12 13.58 0.64
C GLY A 147 9.21 13.24 -0.83
N ASP A 148 8.90 12.00 -1.25
CA ASP A 148 8.92 11.63 -2.67
C ASP A 148 7.81 12.34 -3.46
N GLN A 149 8.08 12.61 -4.74
CA GLN A 149 7.11 13.09 -5.71
C GLN A 149 6.37 11.89 -6.30
N VAL A 150 5.14 11.67 -5.88
CA VAL A 150 4.36 10.50 -6.30
C VAL A 150 3.25 10.90 -7.26
N ILE A 151 3.21 10.23 -8.40
CA ILE A 151 2.14 10.27 -9.41
C ILE A 151 1.42 8.92 -9.33
N SER A 152 0.12 8.93 -9.06
CA SER A 152 -0.69 7.70 -8.99
C SER A 152 -1.56 7.54 -10.22
N ASP A 153 -1.61 6.31 -10.76
CA ASP A 153 -2.41 5.94 -11.93
C ASP A 153 -3.22 4.68 -11.64
N VAL A 154 -4.45 4.62 -12.16
CA VAL A 154 -5.32 3.45 -11.98
C VAL A 154 -5.10 2.37 -13.03
N HIS A 155 -4.54 2.71 -14.17
CA HIS A 155 -4.38 1.89 -15.36
C HIS A 155 -5.59 1.02 -15.71
N LEU A 156 -6.56 1.63 -16.41
CA LEU A 156 -7.83 1.00 -16.74
C LEU A 156 -7.67 -0.08 -17.82
N GLY A 157 -8.26 -1.24 -17.59
CA GLY A 157 -8.45 -2.25 -18.63
C GLY A 157 -9.64 -1.87 -19.51
N ASP A 158 -9.40 -1.14 -20.58
CA ASP A 158 -10.45 -0.55 -21.42
C ASP A 158 -10.31 -0.85 -22.92
N TRP A 159 -9.35 -1.68 -23.33
CA TRP A 159 -9.03 -1.89 -24.75
C TRP A 159 -9.22 -3.32 -25.25
N GLY A 160 -9.83 -4.18 -24.47
CA GLY A 160 -10.00 -5.60 -24.77
C GLY A 160 -11.39 -5.97 -25.34
N LEU A 161 -11.58 -7.27 -25.56
CA LEU A 161 -12.81 -7.87 -26.07
C LEU A 161 -14.06 -7.50 -25.25
N GLN A 162 -13.91 -7.17 -23.97
CA GLN A 162 -15.01 -6.75 -23.10
C GLN A 162 -15.78 -5.53 -23.66
N MET A 163 -15.09 -4.62 -24.33
CA MET A 163 -15.76 -3.44 -24.92
C MET A 163 -16.66 -3.84 -26.09
N GLY A 164 -16.13 -4.61 -27.05
CA GLY A 164 -16.93 -5.11 -28.18
C GLY A 164 -18.10 -6.01 -27.77
N LEU A 165 -17.93 -6.80 -26.70
CA LEU A 165 -19.00 -7.61 -26.12
C LEU A 165 -20.12 -6.72 -25.56
N THR A 166 -19.77 -5.71 -24.78
CA THR A 166 -20.74 -4.81 -24.14
C THR A 166 -21.49 -3.98 -25.17
N GLU A 167 -20.76 -3.40 -26.13
CA GLU A 167 -21.39 -2.62 -27.20
C GLU A 167 -22.33 -3.45 -28.06
N LEU A 168 -21.91 -4.67 -28.46
CA LEU A 168 -22.75 -5.55 -29.26
C LEU A 168 -24.04 -5.94 -28.53
N GLU A 169 -23.96 -6.25 -27.21
CA GLU A 169 -25.14 -6.57 -26.41
C GLU A 169 -26.11 -5.39 -26.32
N LEU A 170 -25.59 -4.18 -26.05
CA LEU A 170 -26.40 -2.95 -26.02
C LEU A 170 -27.03 -2.62 -27.38
N PHE A 171 -26.33 -2.94 -28.48
CA PHE A 171 -26.86 -2.77 -29.83
C PHE A 171 -28.00 -3.75 -30.11
N GLU A 172 -27.88 -5.02 -29.75
CA GLU A 172 -28.92 -6.02 -29.93
C GLU A 172 -30.16 -5.78 -29.02
N GLU A 173 -30.01 -4.91 -27.99
CA GLU A 173 -31.09 -4.39 -27.16
C GLU A 173 -31.65 -3.02 -27.64
N ASP A 174 -31.34 -2.61 -28.85
CA ASP A 174 -31.76 -1.35 -29.49
C ASP A 174 -31.34 -0.06 -28.73
N LYS A 175 -30.45 -0.18 -27.73
CA LYS A 175 -29.97 0.97 -26.93
C LYS A 175 -28.98 1.86 -27.67
N LEU A 176 -28.38 1.36 -28.75
CA LEU A 176 -27.41 2.08 -29.59
C LEU A 176 -27.98 2.57 -30.95
N ASP A 177 -29.29 2.44 -31.16
CA ASP A 177 -29.95 2.74 -32.43
C ASP A 177 -29.72 4.17 -32.92
N TYR A 178 -29.56 5.13 -32.03
CA TYR A 178 -29.21 6.51 -32.39
C TYR A 178 -27.88 6.59 -33.14
N TYR A 179 -26.85 5.88 -32.69
CA TYR A 179 -25.53 5.89 -33.31
C TYR A 179 -25.51 5.28 -34.72
N PHE A 180 -26.45 4.37 -34.97
CA PHE A 180 -26.59 3.71 -36.28
C PHE A 180 -27.68 4.31 -37.15
N GLY A 181 -28.22 5.48 -36.77
CA GLY A 181 -29.22 6.21 -37.55
C GLY A 181 -30.61 5.57 -37.59
N LYS A 182 -30.89 4.59 -36.73
CA LYS A 182 -32.19 3.93 -36.61
C LYS A 182 -33.17 4.69 -35.72
N SER A 183 -32.65 5.51 -34.79
CA SER A 183 -33.43 6.39 -33.92
C SER A 183 -32.99 7.85 -34.08
N LYS A 184 -33.93 8.80 -33.89
CA LYS A 184 -33.63 10.25 -33.83
C LYS A 184 -33.29 10.75 -32.44
N THR A 185 -33.60 9.97 -31.42
CA THR A 185 -33.37 10.30 -30.00
C THR A 185 -32.35 9.36 -29.42
N PRO A 186 -31.26 9.85 -28.80
CA PRO A 186 -30.30 8.99 -28.14
C PRO A 186 -30.96 8.33 -26.92
N TYR A 187 -30.64 7.06 -26.70
CA TYR A 187 -30.90 6.39 -25.44
C TYR A 187 -29.86 6.84 -24.42
N HIS A 188 -30.27 7.17 -23.21
CA HIS A 188 -29.35 7.51 -22.15
C HIS A 188 -28.86 6.23 -21.46
N ILE A 189 -27.65 5.80 -21.81
CA ILE A 189 -27.03 4.58 -21.25
C ILE A 189 -26.71 4.86 -19.78
N THR A 190 -27.08 3.91 -18.94
CA THR A 190 -26.86 3.98 -17.48
C THR A 190 -25.83 2.94 -17.02
N ILE A 191 -25.37 3.07 -15.78
CA ILE A 191 -24.46 2.07 -15.20
C ILE A 191 -25.16 0.71 -15.01
N GLU A 192 -26.48 0.71 -14.76
CA GLU A 192 -27.30 -0.49 -14.68
C GLU A 192 -27.32 -1.23 -16.02
N ASP A 193 -27.37 -0.50 -17.15
CA ASP A 193 -27.27 -1.10 -18.48
C ASP A 193 -25.94 -1.82 -18.67
N LEU A 194 -24.82 -1.23 -18.24
CA LEU A 194 -23.50 -1.85 -18.30
C LEU A 194 -23.40 -3.07 -17.38
N ASN A 195 -23.90 -2.95 -16.15
CA ASN A 195 -23.93 -4.03 -15.17
C ASN A 195 -24.78 -5.23 -15.62
N TYR A 196 -25.73 -5.01 -16.51
CA TYR A 196 -26.55 -6.05 -17.13
C TYR A 196 -25.91 -6.60 -18.42
N ALA A 197 -25.47 -5.73 -19.33
CA ALA A 197 -25.00 -6.11 -20.65
C ALA A 197 -23.71 -6.94 -20.59
N TYR A 198 -22.69 -6.54 -19.84
CA TYR A 198 -21.40 -7.24 -19.81
C TYR A 198 -21.49 -8.69 -19.31
N PRO A 199 -22.12 -9.02 -18.16
CA PRO A 199 -22.23 -10.39 -17.70
C PRO A 199 -22.99 -11.28 -18.70
N ARG A 200 -24.07 -10.76 -19.29
CA ARG A 200 -24.86 -11.46 -20.29
C ARG A 200 -24.06 -11.74 -21.56
N ALA A 201 -23.40 -10.73 -22.10
CA ALA A 201 -22.51 -10.87 -23.25
C ALA A 201 -21.36 -11.85 -22.99
N SER A 202 -20.83 -11.87 -21.75
CA SER A 202 -19.79 -12.82 -21.34
C SER A 202 -20.26 -14.27 -21.31
N ILE A 203 -21.53 -14.52 -20.97
CA ILE A 203 -22.15 -15.85 -21.04
C ILE A 203 -22.37 -16.24 -22.49
N ARG A 204 -22.99 -15.35 -23.29
CA ARG A 204 -23.30 -15.58 -24.72
C ARG A 204 -22.05 -15.87 -25.55
N LYS A 205 -20.94 -15.15 -25.28
CA LYS A 205 -19.63 -15.39 -25.91
C LYS A 205 -19.22 -16.88 -25.84
N ASN A 206 -19.53 -17.56 -24.74
CA ASN A 206 -19.15 -18.97 -24.54
C ASN A 206 -20.14 -19.95 -25.14
N GLN A 207 -21.37 -19.52 -25.45
CA GLN A 207 -22.47 -20.36 -25.94
C GLN A 207 -22.74 -20.14 -27.44
N GLU A 208 -22.47 -18.92 -27.95
CA GLU A 208 -22.82 -18.46 -29.29
C GLU A 208 -21.56 -18.04 -30.05
N GLU A 209 -21.05 -18.90 -30.93
CA GLU A 209 -19.82 -18.62 -31.69
C GLU A 209 -19.97 -17.40 -32.61
N ASP A 210 -21.16 -17.22 -33.22
CA ASP A 210 -21.43 -16.07 -34.11
C ASP A 210 -21.45 -14.75 -33.31
N PHE A 211 -22.01 -14.74 -32.11
CA PHE A 211 -21.95 -13.57 -31.22
C PHE A 211 -20.50 -13.22 -30.87
N ARG A 212 -19.70 -14.22 -30.52
CA ARG A 212 -18.28 -14.04 -30.21
C ARG A 212 -17.53 -13.42 -31.39
N LYS A 213 -17.68 -13.93 -32.59
CA LYS A 213 -17.04 -13.42 -33.81
C LYS A 213 -17.47 -11.96 -34.13
N LYS A 214 -18.76 -11.65 -33.95
CA LYS A 214 -19.25 -10.28 -34.08
C LYS A 214 -18.60 -9.35 -33.06
N ALA A 215 -18.53 -9.76 -31.78
CA ALA A 215 -17.89 -8.96 -30.73
C ALA A 215 -16.40 -8.73 -30.98
N GLU A 216 -15.68 -9.74 -31.49
CA GLU A 216 -14.29 -9.62 -31.94
C GLU A 216 -14.18 -8.59 -33.08
N THR A 217 -15.12 -8.59 -34.03
CA THR A 217 -15.17 -7.58 -35.11
C THR A 217 -15.46 -6.18 -34.56
N TRP A 218 -16.35 -6.03 -33.59
CA TRP A 218 -16.63 -4.75 -32.95
C TRP A 218 -15.41 -4.24 -32.19
N THR A 219 -14.73 -5.10 -31.45
CA THR A 219 -13.47 -4.77 -30.76
C THR A 219 -12.43 -4.27 -31.76
N TYR A 220 -12.26 -4.95 -32.89
CA TYR A 220 -11.35 -4.52 -33.94
C TYR A 220 -11.71 -3.12 -34.49
N LYS A 221 -13.00 -2.83 -34.69
CA LYS A 221 -13.45 -1.50 -35.13
C LYS A 221 -13.19 -0.40 -34.12
N ILE A 222 -13.43 -0.69 -32.81
CA ILE A 222 -13.10 0.20 -31.71
C ILE A 222 -11.59 0.52 -31.74
N GLN A 223 -10.77 -0.51 -31.84
CA GLN A 223 -9.30 -0.39 -31.84
C GLN A 223 -8.76 0.35 -33.07
N ASN A 224 -9.45 0.31 -34.19
CA ASN A 224 -9.14 1.10 -35.38
C ASN A 224 -9.82 2.49 -35.41
N LYS A 225 -10.47 2.87 -34.31
CA LYS A 225 -11.15 4.15 -34.13
C LYS A 225 -12.23 4.40 -35.20
N GLU A 226 -12.90 3.33 -35.67
CA GLU A 226 -13.98 3.42 -36.65
C GLU A 226 -15.26 3.96 -36.00
N GLU A 227 -15.91 4.92 -36.67
CA GLU A 227 -17.21 5.42 -36.21
C GLU A 227 -18.36 4.52 -36.72
N PRO A 228 -19.45 4.35 -35.93
CA PRO A 228 -19.73 5.00 -34.64
C PRO A 228 -19.15 4.25 -33.40
N TYR A 229 -18.51 3.11 -33.57
CA TYR A 229 -18.01 2.22 -32.48
C TYR A 229 -17.09 2.97 -31.52
N TYR A 230 -16.19 3.77 -32.03
CA TYR A 230 -15.26 4.53 -31.20
C TYR A 230 -15.95 5.64 -30.37
N SER A 231 -16.98 6.27 -30.91
CA SER A 231 -17.79 7.23 -30.15
C SER A 231 -18.58 6.58 -29.04
N ILE A 232 -19.15 5.39 -29.27
CA ILE A 232 -19.82 4.58 -28.26
C ILE A 232 -18.82 4.18 -27.16
N PHE A 233 -17.67 3.65 -27.55
CA PHE A 233 -16.59 3.31 -26.61
C PHE A 233 -16.26 4.47 -25.66
N LYS A 234 -16.09 5.69 -26.17
CA LYS A 234 -15.76 6.86 -25.34
C LYS A 234 -16.85 7.15 -24.30
N GLU A 235 -18.14 7.07 -24.68
CA GLU A 235 -19.26 7.28 -23.77
C GLU A 235 -19.31 6.20 -22.68
N LEU A 236 -19.18 4.91 -23.05
CA LEU A 236 -19.18 3.82 -22.09
C LEU A 236 -17.98 3.89 -21.13
N ARG A 237 -16.82 4.30 -21.64
CA ARG A 237 -15.60 4.52 -20.82
C ARG A 237 -15.81 5.64 -19.81
N GLU A 238 -16.35 6.78 -20.23
CA GLU A 238 -16.61 7.92 -19.36
C GLU A 238 -17.60 7.56 -18.24
N LEU A 239 -18.70 6.91 -18.59
CA LEU A 239 -19.70 6.41 -17.65
C LEU A 239 -19.09 5.47 -16.62
N SER A 240 -18.33 4.47 -17.07
CA SER A 240 -17.67 3.50 -16.21
C SER A 240 -16.64 4.15 -15.28
N VAL A 241 -15.82 5.06 -15.81
CA VAL A 241 -14.81 5.79 -15.02
C VAL A 241 -15.48 6.63 -13.94
N SER A 242 -16.60 7.27 -14.23
CA SER A 242 -17.38 8.02 -13.25
C SER A 242 -17.80 7.13 -12.05
N GLU A 243 -18.26 5.93 -12.33
CA GLU A 243 -18.67 4.99 -11.29
C GLU A 243 -17.49 4.40 -10.51
N ILE A 244 -16.42 4.03 -11.22
CA ILE A 244 -15.18 3.55 -10.58
C ILE A 244 -14.62 4.60 -9.62
N LYS A 245 -14.65 5.90 -10.00
CA LYS A 245 -14.23 7.01 -9.14
C LYS A 245 -15.02 7.07 -7.84
N LYS A 246 -16.35 6.94 -7.89
CA LYS A 246 -17.20 6.93 -6.69
C LYS A 246 -16.84 5.77 -5.75
N ASN A 247 -16.68 4.58 -6.33
CA ASN A 247 -16.34 3.38 -5.56
C ASN A 247 -14.97 3.49 -4.87
N TYR A 248 -13.95 4.00 -5.56
CA TYR A 248 -12.64 4.22 -4.95
C TYR A 248 -12.66 5.36 -3.93
N ALA A 249 -13.42 6.44 -4.19
CA ALA A 249 -13.59 7.52 -3.21
C ALA A 249 -14.23 7.03 -1.91
N SER A 250 -15.20 6.09 -1.97
CA SER A 250 -15.80 5.46 -0.79
C SER A 250 -14.76 4.69 0.04
N LEU A 251 -13.71 4.19 -0.59
CA LEU A 251 -12.55 3.60 0.08
C LEU A 251 -11.49 4.65 0.47
N GLY A 252 -11.69 5.94 0.17
CA GLY A 252 -10.68 6.98 0.36
C GLY A 252 -9.40 6.73 -0.45
N ALA A 253 -9.53 6.09 -1.62
CA ALA A 253 -8.47 5.93 -2.61
C ALA A 253 -8.67 6.94 -3.75
N GLU A 254 -7.63 7.70 -4.05
CA GLU A 254 -7.63 8.77 -5.05
C GLU A 254 -6.45 8.60 -6.00
N PHE A 255 -6.67 8.95 -7.27
CA PHE A 255 -5.66 8.83 -8.32
C PHE A 255 -5.43 10.17 -9.00
N ASP A 256 -4.17 10.46 -9.30
CA ASP A 256 -3.79 11.66 -10.05
C ASP A 256 -4.13 11.48 -11.55
N LEU A 257 -4.01 10.24 -12.06
CA LEU A 257 -4.22 9.88 -13.45
C LEU A 257 -5.28 8.78 -13.60
N TRP A 258 -5.97 8.82 -14.75
CA TRP A 258 -7.01 7.87 -15.13
C TRP A 258 -6.78 7.38 -16.56
N TYR A 259 -5.54 6.97 -16.84
CA TYR A 259 -5.18 6.38 -18.13
C TYR A 259 -5.55 4.90 -18.16
N GLY A 260 -5.61 4.36 -19.39
CA GLY A 260 -5.91 2.97 -19.62
C GLY A 260 -5.07 2.38 -20.76
N GLU A 261 -5.33 1.14 -21.06
CA GLU A 261 -4.73 0.43 -22.19
C GLU A 261 -4.99 1.17 -23.51
N SER A 262 -6.17 1.80 -23.66
CA SER A 262 -6.54 2.59 -24.85
C SER A 262 -5.61 3.78 -25.07
N ASP A 263 -5.17 4.46 -24.00
CA ASP A 263 -4.27 5.61 -24.08
C ASP A 263 -2.85 5.19 -24.48
N ALA A 264 -2.41 3.99 -24.09
CA ALA A 264 -1.10 3.44 -24.44
C ALA A 264 -1.07 2.80 -25.83
N SER A 265 -2.22 2.45 -26.40
CA SER A 265 -2.32 1.71 -27.65
C SER A 265 -1.66 2.41 -28.84
N ASP A 266 -1.71 3.74 -28.90
CA ASP A 266 -1.10 4.55 -29.96
C ASP A 266 0.43 4.44 -29.98
N TYR A 267 1.07 4.02 -28.89
CA TYR A 267 2.51 3.83 -28.79
C TYR A 267 2.98 2.40 -29.16
N ILE A 268 2.06 1.44 -29.32
CA ILE A 268 2.40 0.05 -29.65
C ILE A 268 3.23 -0.07 -30.93
N PRO A 269 2.87 0.61 -32.07
CA PRO A 269 3.67 0.50 -33.29
C PRO A 269 5.11 0.99 -33.12
N GLU A 270 5.32 2.08 -32.35
CA GLU A 270 6.64 2.63 -32.07
C GLU A 270 7.47 1.68 -31.20
N VAL A 271 6.86 1.11 -30.16
CA VAL A 271 7.49 0.12 -29.28
C VAL A 271 7.90 -1.14 -30.05
N LEU A 272 7.02 -1.70 -30.87
CA LEU A 272 7.34 -2.87 -31.71
C LEU A 272 8.48 -2.56 -32.67
N LYS A 273 8.49 -1.34 -33.24
CA LYS A 273 9.59 -0.91 -34.12
C LYS A 273 10.92 -0.85 -33.37
N ILE A 274 10.96 -0.25 -32.18
CA ILE A 274 12.16 -0.19 -31.34
C ILE A 274 12.71 -1.60 -31.05
N ILE A 275 11.84 -2.52 -30.66
CA ILE A 275 12.22 -3.90 -30.32
C ILE A 275 12.79 -4.62 -31.57
N LYS A 276 12.15 -4.46 -32.74
CA LYS A 276 12.59 -5.05 -34.02
C LYS A 276 13.90 -4.44 -34.50
N ASP A 277 14.03 -3.12 -34.49
CA ASP A 277 15.24 -2.40 -34.93
C ASP A 277 16.48 -2.76 -34.09
N LYS A 278 16.30 -3.08 -32.81
CA LYS A 278 17.36 -3.57 -31.93
C LYS A 278 17.69 -5.07 -32.10
N GLY A 279 16.97 -5.79 -32.97
CA GLY A 279 17.19 -7.22 -33.19
C GLY A 279 16.82 -8.10 -32.00
N LEU A 280 15.98 -7.63 -31.08
CA LEU A 280 15.58 -8.36 -29.86
C LEU A 280 14.48 -9.38 -30.13
N ALA A 281 13.68 -9.16 -31.19
CA ALA A 281 12.55 -10.00 -31.52
C ALA A 281 12.95 -11.14 -32.46
N ARG A 282 12.39 -12.33 -32.22
CA ARG A 282 12.46 -13.48 -33.15
C ARG A 282 11.09 -14.13 -33.32
N GLU A 283 10.91 -14.84 -34.42
CA GLU A 283 9.72 -15.66 -34.63
C GLU A 283 9.79 -16.97 -33.84
N SER A 284 8.66 -17.36 -33.25
CA SER A 284 8.47 -18.62 -32.56
C SER A 284 7.01 -19.06 -32.71
N GLU A 285 6.78 -20.20 -33.34
CA GLU A 285 5.43 -20.76 -33.58
C GLU A 285 4.45 -19.76 -34.24
N GLY A 286 4.97 -18.93 -35.14
CA GLY A 286 4.22 -17.88 -35.82
C GLY A 286 3.98 -16.59 -35.01
N ALA A 287 4.38 -16.54 -33.74
CA ALA A 287 4.33 -15.34 -32.90
C ALA A 287 5.69 -14.63 -32.87
N LEU A 288 5.70 -13.35 -32.57
CA LEU A 288 6.91 -12.59 -32.33
C LEU A 288 7.22 -12.57 -30.83
N VAL A 289 8.43 -13.00 -30.46
CA VAL A 289 8.84 -13.15 -29.05
C VAL A 289 10.18 -12.49 -28.78
N VAL A 290 10.41 -12.13 -27.51
CA VAL A 290 11.70 -11.64 -27.00
C VAL A 290 12.20 -12.60 -25.93
N ASP A 291 13.44 -13.07 -26.07
CA ASP A 291 14.09 -13.93 -25.07
C ASP A 291 14.53 -13.08 -23.87
N VAL A 292 14.06 -13.47 -22.69
CA VAL A 292 14.26 -12.73 -21.44
C VAL A 292 14.89 -13.59 -20.33
N ALA A 293 15.28 -14.83 -20.66
CA ALA A 293 15.91 -15.74 -19.72
C ALA A 293 17.29 -15.25 -19.27
N ARG A 294 17.63 -15.50 -18.02
CA ARG A 294 18.96 -15.27 -17.45
C ARG A 294 19.59 -16.61 -17.08
N GLU A 295 20.91 -16.70 -17.19
CA GLU A 295 21.63 -17.93 -16.88
C GLU A 295 21.47 -18.30 -15.40
N GLY A 296 21.21 -19.59 -15.14
CA GLY A 296 21.06 -20.12 -13.77
C GLY A 296 19.77 -19.76 -13.03
N GLU A 297 18.82 -19.13 -13.70
CA GLU A 297 17.58 -18.65 -13.09
C GLU A 297 16.50 -19.75 -13.02
N ASN A 298 15.85 -19.87 -11.86
CA ASN A 298 14.67 -20.72 -11.63
C ASN A 298 13.45 -19.83 -11.31
N ILE A 299 12.50 -19.78 -12.23
CA ILE A 299 11.29 -18.96 -12.09
C ILE A 299 10.14 -19.84 -11.60
N PRO A 300 9.51 -19.55 -10.47
CA PRO A 300 8.31 -20.26 -10.02
C PRO A 300 7.17 -20.04 -11.00
N LEU A 301 6.60 -21.13 -11.51
CA LEU A 301 5.43 -21.07 -12.37
C LEU A 301 4.15 -21.00 -11.51
N PRO A 302 3.07 -20.37 -12.02
CA PRO A 302 1.79 -20.40 -11.35
C PRO A 302 1.38 -21.84 -11.03
N LYS A 303 0.91 -22.08 -9.81
CA LYS A 303 0.41 -23.38 -9.37
C LYS A 303 -1.02 -23.29 -8.88
N LYS A 304 -1.78 -24.38 -9.05
CA LYS A 304 -3.09 -24.54 -8.42
C LYS A 304 -2.93 -25.11 -7.00
N GLU A 305 -3.94 -24.92 -6.18
CA GLU A 305 -3.97 -25.47 -4.82
C GLU A 305 -3.76 -27.00 -4.86
N GLY A 306 -2.84 -27.51 -4.02
CA GLY A 306 -2.48 -28.93 -3.96
C GLY A 306 -1.44 -29.39 -4.98
N GLU A 307 -1.00 -28.55 -5.92
CA GLU A 307 0.07 -28.89 -6.87
C GLU A 307 1.45 -28.63 -6.26
N VAL A 308 2.45 -29.39 -6.70
CA VAL A 308 3.85 -29.15 -6.38
C VAL A 308 4.34 -27.92 -7.13
N GLN A 309 5.15 -27.04 -6.48
CA GLN A 309 5.73 -25.89 -7.12
C GLN A 309 6.62 -26.34 -8.29
N ARG A 310 6.29 -25.88 -9.50
CA ARG A 310 7.10 -26.06 -10.70
C ARG A 310 7.87 -24.79 -11.00
N TYR A 311 9.03 -24.94 -11.65
CA TYR A 311 9.89 -23.84 -12.05
C TYR A 311 10.14 -23.93 -13.56
N SER A 312 10.28 -22.79 -14.21
CA SER A 312 10.77 -22.68 -15.58
C SER A 312 12.27 -22.37 -15.55
N ASN A 313 13.04 -23.17 -16.27
CA ASN A 313 14.45 -22.91 -16.50
C ASN A 313 14.79 -23.40 -17.93
N PRO A 314 14.99 -22.52 -18.89
CA PRO A 314 14.98 -21.05 -18.78
C PRO A 314 13.58 -20.44 -18.62
N MET A 315 13.51 -19.14 -18.24
CA MET A 315 12.28 -18.37 -18.27
C MET A 315 11.66 -18.39 -19.68
N PRO A 316 10.34 -18.59 -19.84
CA PRO A 316 9.72 -18.55 -21.15
C PRO A 316 9.89 -17.17 -21.80
N PRO A 317 10.06 -17.10 -23.14
CA PRO A 317 10.16 -15.84 -23.84
C PRO A 317 8.89 -15.00 -23.68
N CYS A 318 9.03 -13.68 -23.72
CA CYS A 318 7.91 -12.75 -23.72
C CYS A 318 7.30 -12.67 -25.13
N ILE A 319 6.02 -13.01 -25.26
CA ILE A 319 5.30 -12.89 -26.52
C ILE A 319 4.85 -11.43 -26.66
N ILE A 320 5.26 -10.77 -27.75
CA ILE A 320 4.95 -9.35 -28.02
C ILE A 320 3.96 -9.14 -29.17
N GLU A 321 3.78 -10.12 -30.08
CA GLU A 321 2.82 -10.05 -31.15
C GLU A 321 2.33 -11.48 -31.49
N LYS A 322 1.03 -11.67 -31.62
CA LYS A 322 0.45 -12.96 -32.00
C LYS A 322 0.66 -13.25 -33.47
N SER A 323 0.45 -14.52 -33.87
CA SER A 323 0.53 -14.94 -35.27
C SER A 323 -0.44 -14.22 -36.22
N ASN A 324 -1.51 -13.63 -35.70
CA ASN A 324 -2.46 -12.82 -36.45
C ASN A 324 -2.16 -11.30 -36.41
N GLY A 325 -1.00 -10.89 -35.90
CA GLY A 325 -0.59 -9.48 -35.78
C GLY A 325 -1.22 -8.71 -34.61
N ALA A 326 -2.02 -9.36 -33.77
CA ALA A 326 -2.64 -8.69 -32.62
C ALA A 326 -1.64 -8.51 -31.47
N ALA A 327 -1.63 -7.31 -30.87
CA ALA A 327 -0.90 -7.05 -29.63
C ALA A 327 -1.45 -7.86 -28.46
N LEU A 328 -0.59 -8.12 -27.48
CA LEU A 328 -0.89 -8.82 -26.23
C LEU A 328 -0.81 -7.85 -25.06
N TYR A 329 -1.27 -8.28 -23.89
CA TYR A 329 -1.11 -7.55 -22.63
C TYR A 329 0.34 -7.10 -22.39
N ALA A 330 1.33 -7.98 -22.65
CA ALA A 330 2.74 -7.63 -22.50
C ALA A 330 3.15 -6.44 -23.37
N THR A 331 2.66 -6.37 -24.59
CA THR A 331 2.95 -5.27 -25.53
C THR A 331 2.31 -3.96 -25.07
N THR A 332 1.07 -4.04 -24.60
CA THR A 332 0.36 -2.89 -24.03
C THR A 332 1.06 -2.36 -22.78
N ASP A 333 1.51 -3.25 -21.89
CA ASP A 333 2.24 -2.84 -20.67
C ASP A 333 3.61 -2.22 -21.00
N ILE A 334 4.34 -2.76 -21.99
CA ILE A 334 5.58 -2.15 -22.47
C ILE A 334 5.30 -0.76 -23.08
N ALA A 335 4.23 -0.64 -23.86
CA ALA A 335 3.80 0.64 -24.42
C ALA A 335 3.38 1.64 -23.34
N THR A 336 2.76 1.16 -22.25
CA THR A 336 2.41 1.97 -21.08
C THR A 336 3.67 2.51 -20.39
N ILE A 337 4.71 1.69 -20.19
CA ILE A 337 6.00 2.14 -19.64
C ILE A 337 6.61 3.21 -20.55
N TYR A 338 6.58 2.99 -21.87
CA TYR A 338 7.08 3.93 -22.85
C TYR A 338 6.33 5.27 -22.82
N MET A 339 5.00 5.23 -22.84
CA MET A 339 4.13 6.39 -22.71
C MET A 339 4.45 7.20 -21.44
N ARG A 340 4.53 6.51 -20.30
CA ARG A 340 4.83 7.14 -19.01
C ARG A 340 6.18 7.84 -18.99
N ASN A 341 7.22 7.21 -19.55
CA ASN A 341 8.55 7.81 -19.66
C ASN A 341 8.60 8.99 -20.63
N LYS A 342 7.75 9.01 -21.66
CA LYS A 342 7.58 10.19 -22.53
C LYS A 342 6.83 11.33 -21.83
N MET A 343 5.81 11.01 -21.03
CA MET A 343 4.99 12.01 -20.35
C MET A 343 5.68 12.62 -19.13
N PHE A 344 6.41 11.81 -18.40
CA PHE A 344 7.03 12.18 -17.13
C PHE A 344 8.55 11.99 -17.21
N ASN A 345 9.26 13.07 -17.53
CA ASN A 345 10.71 13.04 -17.58
C ASN A 345 11.29 12.64 -16.20
N ASN A 346 12.32 11.78 -16.21
CA ASN A 346 13.11 11.41 -15.05
C ASN A 346 12.29 10.74 -13.92
N LEU A 347 11.48 9.73 -14.27
CA LEU A 347 10.91 8.84 -13.27
C LEU A 347 12.03 7.94 -12.72
N ASP A 348 12.27 8.01 -11.41
CA ASP A 348 13.23 7.13 -10.74
C ASP A 348 12.68 5.71 -10.60
N ARG A 349 11.35 5.60 -10.36
CA ARG A 349 10.66 4.32 -10.19
C ARG A 349 9.28 4.30 -10.84
N ILE A 350 8.90 3.13 -11.37
CA ILE A 350 7.51 2.77 -11.70
C ILE A 350 7.19 1.51 -10.89
N GLU A 351 6.18 1.59 -10.04
CA GLU A 351 5.76 0.51 -9.16
C GLU A 351 4.34 0.07 -9.51
N TYR A 352 4.11 -1.24 -9.60
CA TYR A 352 2.82 -1.86 -9.93
C TYR A 352 2.33 -2.67 -8.73
N VAL A 353 1.18 -2.29 -8.18
CA VAL A 353 0.53 -3.00 -7.07
C VAL A 353 -0.58 -3.88 -7.63
N THR A 354 -0.26 -5.15 -7.88
CA THR A 354 -1.19 -6.12 -8.48
C THR A 354 -1.10 -7.49 -7.79
N ASP A 355 -1.94 -8.43 -8.23
CA ASP A 355 -1.93 -9.80 -7.70
C ASP A 355 -0.57 -10.48 -7.91
N ALA A 356 -0.07 -11.17 -6.89
CA ALA A 356 1.22 -11.87 -6.92
C ALA A 356 1.33 -12.91 -8.04
N ARG A 357 0.19 -13.43 -8.54
CA ARG A 357 0.16 -14.34 -9.70
C ARG A 357 0.64 -13.70 -11.00
N GLN A 358 0.69 -12.38 -11.08
CA GLN A 358 1.17 -11.63 -12.26
C GLN A 358 2.70 -11.44 -12.25
N HIS A 359 3.41 -11.95 -11.24
CA HIS A 359 4.85 -11.75 -11.10
C HIS A 359 5.67 -12.16 -12.35
N LEU A 360 5.35 -13.30 -12.96
CA LEU A 360 6.02 -13.76 -14.18
C LEU A 360 5.84 -12.76 -15.33
N HIS A 361 4.60 -12.33 -15.54
CA HIS A 361 4.24 -11.35 -16.58
C HIS A 361 5.03 -10.05 -16.41
N PHE A 362 4.99 -9.43 -15.23
CA PHE A 362 5.72 -8.18 -14.99
C PHE A 362 7.25 -8.37 -15.10
N THR A 363 7.78 -9.52 -14.67
CA THR A 363 9.21 -9.81 -14.85
C THR A 363 9.59 -9.83 -16.34
N GLN A 364 8.77 -10.43 -17.20
CA GLN A 364 8.99 -10.43 -18.66
C GLN A 364 8.89 -9.01 -19.24
N VAL A 365 7.84 -8.28 -18.93
CA VAL A 365 7.61 -6.89 -19.38
C VAL A 365 8.77 -5.97 -18.99
N PHE A 366 9.23 -6.04 -17.73
CA PHE A 366 10.33 -5.21 -17.24
C PHE A 366 11.66 -5.54 -17.95
N ARG A 367 11.92 -6.82 -18.19
CA ARG A 367 13.14 -7.24 -18.91
C ARG A 367 13.14 -6.78 -20.36
N VAL A 368 12.01 -6.92 -21.07
CA VAL A 368 11.89 -6.40 -22.45
C VAL A 368 12.07 -4.89 -22.46
N SER A 369 11.43 -4.16 -21.52
CA SER A 369 11.56 -2.71 -21.43
C SER A 369 13.00 -2.24 -21.19
N LYS A 370 13.78 -2.98 -20.39
CA LYS A 370 15.21 -2.71 -20.17
C LYS A 370 16.06 -3.05 -21.39
N LEU A 371 15.89 -4.24 -21.98
CA LEU A 371 16.63 -4.66 -23.18
C LEU A 371 16.38 -3.72 -24.35
N ALA A 372 15.15 -3.24 -24.50
CA ALA A 372 14.76 -2.30 -25.55
C ALA A 372 15.14 -0.84 -25.23
N GLU A 373 15.69 -0.54 -24.04
CA GLU A 373 16.00 0.80 -23.55
C GLU A 373 14.77 1.72 -23.53
N ILE A 374 13.57 1.14 -23.42
CA ILE A 374 12.30 1.83 -23.18
C ILE A 374 12.27 2.39 -21.76
N SER A 375 12.87 1.65 -20.83
CA SER A 375 13.13 2.08 -19.45
C SER A 375 14.62 2.33 -19.28
N PRO A 376 15.06 3.53 -18.85
CA PRO A 376 16.47 3.83 -18.53
C PRO A 376 17.05 2.81 -17.55
N GLU A 377 18.37 2.56 -17.63
CA GLU A 377 19.03 1.54 -16.79
C GLU A 377 18.86 1.82 -15.30
N GLU A 378 19.00 3.08 -14.90
CA GLU A 378 18.87 3.55 -13.53
C GLU A 378 17.43 3.54 -13.01
N GLN A 379 16.41 3.60 -13.87
CA GLN A 379 15.00 3.58 -13.48
C GLN A 379 14.64 2.21 -12.89
N GLN A 380 14.00 2.18 -11.74
CA GLN A 380 13.51 0.94 -11.14
C GLN A 380 12.10 0.62 -11.62
N LEU A 381 11.90 -0.62 -12.07
CA LEU A 381 10.59 -1.19 -12.38
C LEU A 381 10.30 -2.27 -11.32
N LEU A 382 9.24 -2.09 -10.53
CA LEU A 382 8.95 -2.95 -9.39
C LEU A 382 7.51 -3.49 -9.45
N HIS A 383 7.36 -4.77 -9.16
CA HIS A 383 6.07 -5.41 -8.97
C HIS A 383 5.86 -5.70 -7.47
N ILE A 384 4.89 -5.04 -6.86
CA ILE A 384 4.44 -5.25 -5.49
C ILE A 384 3.27 -6.22 -5.55
N GLY A 385 3.59 -7.51 -5.55
CA GLY A 385 2.62 -8.58 -5.64
C GLY A 385 1.90 -8.79 -4.32
N HIS A 386 0.57 -8.62 -4.30
CA HIS A 386 -0.23 -8.90 -3.11
C HIS A 386 -0.88 -10.29 -3.15
N GLY A 387 -1.06 -10.90 -1.98
CA GLY A 387 -1.81 -12.13 -1.80
C GLY A 387 -3.32 -11.93 -1.94
N THR A 388 -4.11 -12.99 -1.75
CA THR A 388 -5.57 -12.98 -1.89
C THR A 388 -6.30 -12.74 -0.56
N MET A 389 -7.46 -12.12 -0.64
CA MET A 389 -8.43 -12.09 0.44
C MET A 389 -9.36 -13.30 0.32
N ASN A 390 -9.34 -14.16 1.33
CA ASN A 390 -10.07 -15.43 1.32
C ASN A 390 -11.28 -15.40 2.26
N GLY A 391 -12.26 -16.24 1.99
CA GLY A 391 -13.35 -16.54 2.92
C GLY A 391 -12.88 -17.47 4.05
N ARG A 392 -13.77 -17.76 4.99
CA ARG A 392 -13.50 -18.69 6.11
C ARG A 392 -13.20 -20.13 5.66
N ASP A 393 -13.55 -20.48 4.42
CA ASP A 393 -13.23 -21.75 3.77
C ASP A 393 -11.82 -21.80 3.14
N GLY A 394 -11.04 -20.72 3.29
CA GLY A 394 -9.69 -20.58 2.72
C GLY A 394 -9.66 -20.33 1.21
N LYS A 395 -10.82 -20.19 0.56
CA LYS A 395 -10.92 -19.88 -0.87
C LYS A 395 -11.14 -18.39 -1.10
N PRO A 396 -10.83 -17.87 -2.31
CA PRO A 396 -11.11 -16.47 -2.63
C PRO A 396 -12.56 -16.11 -2.29
N PHE A 397 -12.73 -14.96 -1.64
CA PHE A 397 -14.01 -14.51 -1.09
C PHE A 397 -15.07 -14.37 -2.18
N LYS A 398 -16.18 -15.12 -2.05
CA LYS A 398 -17.26 -15.22 -3.03
C LYS A 398 -18.64 -15.14 -2.37
N THR A 399 -19.65 -14.83 -3.17
CA THR A 399 -21.06 -14.93 -2.75
C THR A 399 -21.44 -16.39 -2.46
N ARG A 400 -22.57 -16.59 -1.80
CA ARG A 400 -23.14 -17.94 -1.60
C ARG A 400 -23.46 -18.66 -2.90
N SER A 401 -23.74 -17.92 -3.99
CA SER A 401 -23.91 -18.45 -5.35
C SER A 401 -22.60 -18.80 -6.06
N GLY A 402 -21.43 -18.52 -5.46
CA GLY A 402 -20.13 -18.80 -6.04
C GLY A 402 -19.57 -17.69 -6.94
N GLU A 403 -20.27 -16.57 -7.07
CA GLU A 403 -19.84 -15.42 -7.83
C GLU A 403 -18.88 -14.53 -7.02
N THR A 404 -18.05 -13.75 -7.70
CA THR A 404 -17.19 -12.75 -7.05
C THR A 404 -18.05 -11.61 -6.50
N ILE A 405 -17.89 -11.27 -5.22
CA ILE A 405 -18.66 -10.22 -4.57
C ILE A 405 -18.28 -8.87 -5.16
N LYS A 406 -19.27 -8.04 -5.48
CA LYS A 406 -19.05 -6.65 -5.90
C LYS A 406 -18.50 -5.82 -4.74
N LEU A 407 -17.70 -4.82 -5.07
CA LEU A 407 -17.13 -3.92 -4.07
C LEU A 407 -18.22 -3.14 -3.33
N GLU A 408 -19.26 -2.72 -4.04
CA GLU A 408 -20.43 -2.05 -3.46
C GLU A 408 -21.11 -2.89 -2.38
N ASP A 409 -21.31 -4.20 -2.64
CA ASP A 409 -21.93 -5.12 -1.68
C ASP A 409 -21.08 -5.24 -0.40
N ILE A 410 -19.74 -5.24 -0.54
CA ILE A 410 -18.83 -5.25 0.62
C ILE A 410 -18.98 -3.96 1.42
N ILE A 411 -19.02 -2.80 0.75
CA ILE A 411 -19.20 -1.50 1.40
C ILE A 411 -20.52 -1.48 2.17
N GLU A 412 -21.64 -1.95 1.58
CA GLU A 412 -22.91 -2.04 2.28
C GLU A 412 -22.85 -2.98 3.50
N MET A 413 -22.24 -4.16 3.36
CA MET A 413 -22.04 -5.06 4.50
C MET A 413 -21.25 -4.41 5.64
N LEU A 414 -20.24 -3.60 5.30
CA LEU A 414 -19.46 -2.84 6.29
C LEU A 414 -20.32 -1.77 6.99
N VAL A 415 -21.13 -1.04 6.22
CA VAL A 415 -22.03 0.00 6.75
C VAL A 415 -23.09 -0.61 7.66
N GLU A 416 -23.73 -1.69 7.24
CA GLU A 416 -24.73 -2.40 8.04
C GLU A 416 -24.13 -2.88 9.37
N LYS A 417 -22.98 -3.53 9.31
CA LYS A 417 -22.31 -4.07 10.48
C LYS A 417 -21.83 -2.98 11.45
N ALA A 418 -21.29 -1.88 10.93
CA ALA A 418 -20.92 -0.71 11.73
C ALA A 418 -22.17 -0.07 12.36
N GLY A 419 -23.27 0.03 11.61
CA GLY A 419 -24.55 0.55 12.11
C GLY A 419 -25.14 -0.29 13.24
N GLU A 420 -25.04 -1.63 13.17
CA GLU A 420 -25.42 -2.53 14.27
C GLU A 420 -24.60 -2.23 15.54
N LYS A 421 -23.30 -2.02 15.37
CA LYS A 421 -22.38 -1.69 16.49
C LYS A 421 -22.69 -0.34 17.11
N LEU A 422 -22.94 0.70 16.29
CA LEU A 422 -23.35 2.02 16.78
C LEU A 422 -24.63 1.91 17.62
N LYS A 423 -25.66 1.25 17.13
CA LYS A 423 -26.91 1.02 17.87
C LYS A 423 -26.70 0.25 19.18
N SER A 424 -25.85 -0.80 19.18
CA SER A 424 -25.54 -1.56 20.39
C SER A 424 -24.83 -0.73 21.45
N ASN A 425 -24.14 0.34 21.05
CA ASN A 425 -23.48 1.31 21.93
C ASN A 425 -24.38 2.51 22.31
N GLY A 426 -25.67 2.46 21.94
CA GLY A 426 -26.66 3.52 22.27
C GLY A 426 -26.58 4.76 21.39
N LEU A 427 -25.93 4.69 20.22
CA LEU A 427 -25.86 5.77 19.25
C LEU A 427 -26.91 5.59 18.16
N GLU A 428 -27.40 6.71 17.60
CA GLU A 428 -28.26 6.66 16.43
C GLU A 428 -27.48 6.21 15.19
N PHE A 429 -28.20 5.60 14.24
CA PHE A 429 -27.61 5.21 12.97
C PHE A 429 -27.29 6.45 12.13
N ASP A 430 -26.03 6.61 11.81
CA ASP A 430 -25.51 7.59 10.85
C ASP A 430 -24.71 6.84 9.79
N ARG A 431 -25.15 6.94 8.52
CA ARG A 431 -24.55 6.20 7.41
C ARG A 431 -23.11 6.64 7.13
N ASP A 432 -22.80 7.94 7.20
CA ASP A 432 -21.44 8.45 6.96
C ASP A 432 -20.49 7.96 8.05
N LEU A 433 -20.91 8.05 9.31
CA LEU A 433 -20.15 7.51 10.43
C LEU A 433 -19.95 5.98 10.31
N ALA A 434 -21.02 5.25 9.96
CA ALA A 434 -20.94 3.80 9.77
C ALA A 434 -19.98 3.43 8.63
N LEU A 435 -19.97 4.17 7.52
CA LEU A 435 -19.06 3.99 6.40
C LEU A 435 -17.61 4.22 6.86
N LYS A 436 -17.31 5.32 7.56
CA LYS A 436 -15.96 5.62 8.08
C LYS A 436 -15.43 4.52 8.99
N ILE A 437 -16.28 3.99 9.88
CA ILE A 437 -15.94 2.89 10.78
C ILE A 437 -15.70 1.60 9.99
N GLY A 438 -16.60 1.26 9.06
CA GLY A 438 -16.50 0.06 8.25
C GLY A 438 -15.25 0.05 7.37
N VAL A 439 -14.99 1.16 6.69
CA VAL A 439 -13.79 1.32 5.84
C VAL A 439 -12.50 1.25 6.67
N ALA A 440 -12.48 1.87 7.87
CA ALA A 440 -11.33 1.77 8.76
C ALA A 440 -11.08 0.32 9.22
N ALA A 441 -12.14 -0.41 9.55
CA ALA A 441 -12.06 -1.82 9.92
C ALA A 441 -11.45 -2.66 8.79
N MET A 442 -11.92 -2.46 7.56
CA MET A 442 -11.45 -3.13 6.37
C MET A 442 -9.97 -2.81 6.09
N LYS A 443 -9.61 -1.53 6.03
CA LYS A 443 -8.25 -1.09 5.72
C LYS A 443 -7.23 -1.62 6.72
N PHE A 444 -7.50 -1.45 8.00
CA PHE A 444 -6.59 -1.95 9.03
C PHE A 444 -6.50 -3.47 9.02
N GLY A 445 -7.63 -4.15 8.83
CA GLY A 445 -7.69 -5.61 8.75
C GLY A 445 -6.91 -6.19 7.56
N ASP A 446 -6.83 -5.47 6.44
CA ASP A 446 -5.97 -5.80 5.30
C ASP A 446 -4.50 -5.47 5.58
N LEU A 447 -4.19 -4.19 5.87
CA LEU A 447 -2.84 -3.64 5.95
C LEU A 447 -2.00 -4.22 7.09
N ILE A 448 -2.60 -4.80 8.14
CA ILE A 448 -1.86 -5.44 9.23
C ILE A 448 -1.22 -6.77 8.80
N ASN A 449 -1.66 -7.34 7.69
CA ASN A 449 -1.05 -8.52 7.10
C ASN A 449 0.11 -8.11 6.17
N ASN A 450 1.11 -8.98 6.04
CA ASN A 450 2.14 -8.76 5.03
C ASN A 450 1.52 -8.75 3.64
N VAL A 451 2.02 -7.87 2.77
CA VAL A 451 1.47 -7.65 1.43
C VAL A 451 1.40 -8.94 0.60
N ASP A 452 2.43 -9.78 0.67
CA ASP A 452 2.58 -11.02 -0.07
C ASP A 452 1.74 -12.21 0.45
N LYS A 453 1.09 -12.04 1.62
CA LYS A 453 0.34 -13.13 2.27
C LYS A 453 -1.14 -13.07 1.95
N ASP A 454 -1.71 -14.25 1.77
CA ASP A 454 -3.15 -14.44 1.82
C ASP A 454 -3.65 -14.29 3.25
N TYR A 455 -4.89 -13.78 3.40
CA TYR A 455 -5.52 -13.71 4.71
C TYR A 455 -7.02 -14.02 4.64
N VAL A 456 -7.60 -14.40 5.78
CA VAL A 456 -9.03 -14.66 5.90
C VAL A 456 -9.75 -13.38 6.30
N PHE A 457 -10.73 -12.97 5.46
CA PHE A 457 -11.63 -11.87 5.77
C PHE A 457 -12.62 -12.28 6.85
N ASP A 458 -12.53 -11.67 8.00
CA ASP A 458 -13.44 -11.87 9.13
C ASP A 458 -14.00 -10.53 9.61
N LEU A 459 -15.20 -10.20 9.12
CA LEU A 459 -15.86 -8.93 9.39
C LEU A 459 -16.11 -8.70 10.88
N ASP A 460 -16.49 -9.74 11.64
CA ASP A 460 -16.75 -9.63 13.07
C ASP A 460 -15.48 -9.25 13.85
N LYS A 461 -14.36 -9.86 13.47
CA LYS A 461 -13.04 -9.55 14.03
C LYS A 461 -12.58 -8.14 13.67
N PHE A 462 -12.76 -7.73 12.42
CA PHE A 462 -12.31 -6.41 11.94
C PHE A 462 -13.10 -5.26 12.58
N MET A 463 -14.40 -5.47 12.85
CA MET A 463 -15.31 -4.50 13.45
C MET A 463 -15.26 -4.44 14.98
N ALA A 464 -14.33 -5.15 15.62
CA ALA A 464 -14.17 -5.07 17.07
C ALA A 464 -13.61 -3.70 17.48
N PHE A 465 -14.16 -3.13 18.58
CA PHE A 465 -13.68 -1.88 19.18
C PHE A 465 -12.53 -2.12 20.19
N GLU A 466 -11.98 -3.31 20.20
CA GLU A 466 -10.87 -3.74 21.02
C GLU A 466 -9.85 -4.52 20.18
N GLY A 467 -8.61 -4.51 20.61
CA GLY A 467 -7.53 -5.23 19.94
C GLY A 467 -7.02 -4.50 18.68
N LYS A 468 -6.39 -5.26 17.77
CA LYS A 468 -5.74 -4.73 16.57
C LYS A 468 -6.75 -4.48 15.46
N THR A 469 -7.51 -3.39 15.56
CA THR A 469 -8.57 -3.03 14.61
C THR A 469 -8.57 -1.54 14.28
N GLY A 470 -9.10 -1.19 13.10
CA GLY A 470 -9.29 0.21 12.69
C GLY A 470 -10.22 0.99 13.63
N PRO A 471 -11.41 0.45 13.98
CA PRO A 471 -12.31 1.09 14.94
C PRO A 471 -11.69 1.38 16.30
N TYR A 472 -10.82 0.52 16.82
CA TYR A 472 -10.09 0.79 18.06
C TYR A 472 -9.18 2.02 17.94
N LEU A 473 -8.48 2.18 16.82
CA LEU A 473 -7.62 3.33 16.57
C LEU A 473 -8.43 4.63 16.43
N GLN A 474 -9.55 4.58 15.70
CA GLN A 474 -10.47 5.72 15.57
C GLN A 474 -11.01 6.13 16.94
N TYR A 475 -11.49 5.16 17.72
CA TYR A 475 -12.00 5.41 19.07
C TYR A 475 -10.94 6.03 19.98
N THR A 476 -9.70 5.57 19.91
CA THR A 476 -8.59 6.14 20.67
C THR A 476 -8.33 7.60 20.28
N ALA A 477 -8.30 7.90 18.98
CA ALA A 477 -8.09 9.27 18.48
C ALA A 477 -9.25 10.21 18.88
N VAL A 478 -10.50 9.76 18.76
CA VAL A 478 -11.69 10.51 19.20
C VAL A 478 -11.65 10.77 20.71
N ARG A 479 -11.26 9.78 21.50
CA ARG A 479 -11.10 9.92 22.97
C ARG A 479 -10.08 11.00 23.32
N ILE A 480 -8.90 10.99 22.68
CA ILE A 480 -7.86 12.01 22.91
C ILE A 480 -8.42 13.41 22.58
N ASN A 481 -9.09 13.57 21.44
CA ASN A 481 -9.72 14.83 21.06
C ASN A 481 -10.76 15.30 22.09
N SER A 482 -11.57 14.37 22.59
CA SER A 482 -12.58 14.68 23.63
C SER A 482 -11.94 15.16 24.94
N ILE A 483 -10.81 14.56 25.37
CA ILE A 483 -10.09 14.99 26.57
C ILE A 483 -9.49 16.38 26.35
N LEU A 484 -8.81 16.60 25.24
CA LEU A 484 -8.20 17.89 24.90
C LEU A 484 -9.24 19.02 24.84
N ASN A 485 -10.44 18.74 24.30
CA ASN A 485 -11.54 19.70 24.30
C ASN A 485 -12.03 20.09 25.70
N LYS A 486 -11.99 19.16 26.67
CA LYS A 486 -12.36 19.44 28.08
C LYS A 486 -11.30 20.24 28.82
N VAL A 487 -10.06 20.19 28.38
CA VAL A 487 -8.93 20.92 28.97
C VAL A 487 -8.39 22.03 28.06
N LYS A 488 -9.19 22.50 27.07
CA LYS A 488 -8.79 23.50 26.07
C LYS A 488 -8.29 24.83 26.66
N ASP A 489 -8.76 25.16 27.87
CA ASP A 489 -8.39 26.39 28.57
C ASP A 489 -7.06 26.27 29.34
N LEU A 490 -6.46 25.06 29.37
CA LEU A 490 -5.15 24.82 29.97
C LEU A 490 -4.04 25.09 28.94
N SER A 491 -3.01 25.79 29.38
CA SER A 491 -1.82 25.95 28.56
C SER A 491 -1.03 24.65 28.44
N GLN A 492 -0.49 24.39 27.26
CA GLN A 492 0.53 23.38 27.04
C GLN A 492 1.80 23.77 27.80
N GLY A 493 2.37 22.83 28.55
CA GLY A 493 3.62 23.03 29.30
C GLY A 493 4.79 22.26 28.70
N GLU A 494 5.93 22.35 29.36
CA GLU A 494 7.06 21.48 29.06
C GLU A 494 6.66 20.02 29.39
N PHE A 495 6.90 19.12 28.45
CA PHE A 495 6.68 17.70 28.64
C PHE A 495 7.84 17.11 29.45
N ILE A 496 7.50 16.40 30.51
CA ILE A 496 8.45 15.76 31.43
C ILE A 496 8.03 14.31 31.64
N VAL A 497 8.94 13.38 31.39
CA VAL A 497 8.75 11.95 31.72
C VAL A 497 8.94 11.74 33.21
N ASP A 498 7.89 11.32 33.91
CA ASP A 498 7.83 11.14 35.36
C ASP A 498 7.37 9.71 35.77
N ASN A 499 6.96 8.89 34.81
CA ASN A 499 6.50 7.52 35.05
C ASN A 499 6.75 6.60 33.87
N ASP A 500 6.54 5.30 34.09
CA ASP A 500 6.80 4.24 33.10
C ASP A 500 5.84 4.30 31.90
N GLU A 501 4.60 4.73 32.08
CA GLU A 501 3.62 4.86 31.01
C GLU A 501 3.98 5.99 30.04
N GLU A 502 4.41 7.14 30.53
CA GLU A 502 4.91 8.24 29.70
C GLU A 502 6.17 7.81 28.94
N ARG A 503 7.07 7.11 29.61
CA ARG A 503 8.26 6.52 29.02
C ARG A 503 7.89 5.57 27.87
N GLU A 504 6.92 4.67 28.09
CA GLU A 504 6.48 3.70 27.07
C GLU A 504 5.83 4.39 25.88
N ILE A 505 5.07 5.47 26.09
CA ILE A 505 4.49 6.26 24.98
C ILE A 505 5.59 6.82 24.07
N ILE A 506 6.63 7.45 24.62
CA ILE A 506 7.73 8.01 23.79
C ILE A 506 8.46 6.89 23.04
N ARG A 507 8.67 5.74 23.69
CA ARG A 507 9.28 4.56 23.03
C ARG A 507 8.42 4.05 21.88
N CYS A 508 7.08 4.00 22.05
CA CYS A 508 6.16 3.64 20.98
C CYS A 508 6.20 4.65 19.83
N ILE A 509 6.36 5.94 20.12
CA ILE A 509 6.53 6.99 19.12
C ILE A 509 7.83 6.77 18.31
N LEU A 510 8.95 6.49 18.96
CA LEU A 510 10.22 6.21 18.28
C LEU A 510 10.12 4.97 17.36
N LYS A 511 9.41 3.93 17.80
CA LYS A 511 9.13 2.73 16.99
C LYS A 511 8.20 3.04 15.82
N LEU A 512 7.21 3.90 16.03
CA LEU A 512 6.32 4.37 14.97
C LEU A 512 7.10 5.10 13.89
N ASP A 513 7.98 6.03 14.26
CA ASP A 513 8.81 6.76 13.31
C ASP A 513 9.73 5.83 12.51
N SER A 514 10.35 4.85 13.17
CA SER A 514 11.15 3.84 12.49
C SER A 514 10.33 2.94 11.54
N SER A 515 9.04 2.72 11.86
CA SER A 515 8.18 1.87 11.03
C SER A 515 7.90 2.46 9.65
N TYR A 516 7.92 3.78 9.48
CA TYR A 516 7.75 4.40 8.16
C TYR A 516 8.88 3.99 7.20
N GLU A 517 10.13 4.03 7.64
CA GLU A 517 11.28 3.60 6.84
C GLU A 517 11.24 2.10 6.51
N ILE A 518 10.85 1.27 7.48
CA ILE A 518 10.69 -0.17 7.28
C ILE A 518 9.60 -0.44 6.22
N CYS A 519 8.47 0.27 6.30
CA CYS A 519 7.38 0.16 5.33
C CYS A 519 7.81 0.65 3.94
N TYR A 520 8.52 1.76 3.86
CA TYR A 520 9.05 2.30 2.61
C TYR A 520 10.00 1.31 1.92
N LYS A 521 10.95 0.75 2.67
CA LYS A 521 11.93 -0.20 2.15
C LYS A 521 11.29 -1.52 1.70
N ASN A 522 10.37 -2.06 2.50
CA ASN A 522 9.79 -3.39 2.27
C ASN A 522 8.47 -3.38 1.50
N LYS A 523 7.95 -2.20 1.15
CA LYS A 523 6.69 -2.02 0.40
C LYS A 523 5.49 -2.71 1.09
N THR A 524 5.45 -2.70 2.43
CA THR A 524 4.38 -3.29 3.25
C THR A 524 4.01 -2.36 4.40
N LEU A 525 2.72 -2.31 4.78
CA LEU A 525 2.22 -1.40 5.82
C LEU A 525 2.07 -2.08 7.21
N SER A 526 2.28 -3.39 7.28
CA SER A 526 2.05 -4.12 8.53
C SER A 526 2.91 -3.65 9.73
N PRO A 527 4.18 -3.24 9.56
CA PRO A 527 4.96 -2.65 10.64
C PRO A 527 4.34 -1.35 11.19
N LEU A 528 3.83 -0.49 10.29
CA LEU A 528 3.15 0.76 10.67
C LEU A 528 1.84 0.48 11.43
N CYS A 529 1.03 -0.46 10.95
CA CYS A 529 -0.20 -0.88 11.64
C CYS A 529 0.09 -1.35 13.07
N LEU A 530 1.12 -2.18 13.23
CA LEU A 530 1.50 -2.69 14.54
C LEU A 530 2.02 -1.59 15.48
N ALA A 531 2.86 -0.70 14.97
CA ALA A 531 3.41 0.42 15.73
C ALA A 531 2.30 1.42 16.15
N THR A 532 1.35 1.71 15.25
CA THR A 532 0.19 2.57 15.53
C THR A 532 -0.69 1.97 16.62
N TYR A 533 -0.97 0.66 16.54
CA TYR A 533 -1.72 -0.04 17.59
C TYR A 533 -0.98 0.01 18.93
N ASN A 534 0.32 -0.21 18.94
CA ASN A 534 1.10 -0.19 20.19
C ASN A 534 1.08 1.20 20.84
N LEU A 535 1.18 2.27 20.06
CA LEU A 535 1.04 3.64 20.55
C LEU A 535 -0.35 3.89 21.15
N ALA A 536 -1.42 3.48 20.46
CA ALA A 536 -2.79 3.59 20.96
C ALA A 536 -3.01 2.80 22.25
N SER A 537 -2.40 1.61 22.37
CA SER A 537 -2.45 0.77 23.55
C SER A 537 -1.69 1.39 24.73
N ALA A 538 -0.48 1.94 24.50
CA ALA A 538 0.30 2.63 25.51
C ALA A 538 -0.45 3.87 26.05
N PHE A 539 -1.08 4.65 25.14
CA PHE A 539 -1.94 5.75 25.55
C PHE A 539 -3.14 5.27 26.40
N SER A 540 -3.77 4.17 26.04
CA SER A 540 -4.90 3.63 26.81
C SER A 540 -4.47 3.20 28.20
N SER A 541 -3.28 2.63 28.37
CA SER A 541 -2.69 2.32 29.69
C SER A 541 -2.47 3.58 30.52
N PHE A 542 -1.85 4.60 29.94
CA PHE A 542 -1.66 5.91 30.58
C PHE A 542 -3.00 6.51 31.03
N TYR A 543 -3.99 6.55 30.14
CA TYR A 543 -5.31 7.15 30.43
C TYR A 543 -6.06 6.45 31.56
N ASN A 544 -5.90 5.15 31.70
CA ASN A 544 -6.53 4.38 32.78
C ASN A 544 -5.88 4.62 34.15
N ASN A 545 -4.61 4.99 34.17
CA ASN A 545 -3.83 5.15 35.41
C ASN A 545 -3.74 6.63 35.85
N TYR A 546 -3.91 7.60 34.92
CA TYR A 546 -3.73 9.03 35.21
C TYR A 546 -4.92 9.86 34.75
N ASN A 547 -5.42 10.70 35.66
CA ASN A 547 -6.59 11.56 35.38
C ASN A 547 -6.14 12.97 34.96
N VAL A 548 -5.96 13.17 33.65
CA VAL A 548 -5.50 14.44 33.08
C VAL A 548 -6.40 15.62 33.46
N ILE A 549 -7.73 15.40 33.48
CA ILE A 549 -8.73 16.48 33.71
C ILE A 549 -8.66 16.99 35.15
N ASN A 550 -8.49 16.09 36.11
CA ASN A 550 -8.56 16.39 37.54
C ASN A 550 -7.17 16.38 38.22
N GLU A 551 -6.07 16.41 37.46
CA GLU A 551 -4.73 16.53 38.03
C GLU A 551 -4.59 17.84 38.82
N GLN A 552 -4.11 17.73 40.05
CA GLN A 552 -4.01 18.87 40.96
C GLN A 552 -2.73 19.66 40.78
N ASP A 553 -1.65 19.00 40.42
CA ASP A 553 -0.40 19.67 40.06
C ASP A 553 -0.50 20.28 38.66
N LYS A 554 -0.53 21.61 38.60
CA LYS A 554 -0.70 22.35 37.34
C LYS A 554 0.44 22.17 36.36
N LYS A 555 1.66 21.95 36.83
CA LYS A 555 2.81 21.68 35.95
C LYS A 555 2.67 20.27 35.34
N LYS A 556 2.30 19.29 36.15
CA LYS A 556 2.07 17.92 35.71
C LYS A 556 0.87 17.86 34.77
N GLN A 557 -0.21 18.57 35.06
CA GLN A 557 -1.38 18.68 34.19
C GLN A 557 -0.99 19.28 32.82
N ALA A 558 -0.19 20.33 32.79
CA ALA A 558 0.30 20.95 31.55
C ALA A 558 1.23 20.00 30.76
N SER A 559 2.07 19.21 31.43
CA SER A 559 2.88 18.14 30.81
C SER A 559 2.00 17.05 30.18
N TYR A 560 0.93 16.62 30.85
CA TYR A 560 -0.03 15.67 30.30
C TYR A 560 -0.75 16.20 29.05
N VAL A 561 -1.12 17.49 29.04
CA VAL A 561 -1.70 18.12 27.83
C VAL A 561 -0.72 18.07 26.67
N SER A 562 0.57 18.30 26.93
CA SER A 562 1.63 18.18 25.93
C SER A 562 1.76 16.75 25.41
N LEU A 563 1.75 15.75 26.30
CA LEU A 563 1.79 14.35 25.90
C LEU A 563 0.60 13.96 25.02
N LEU A 564 -0.62 14.40 25.39
CA LEU A 564 -1.83 14.13 24.61
C LEU A 564 -1.76 14.74 23.21
N ASN A 565 -1.26 15.98 23.09
CA ASN A 565 -1.06 16.62 21.80
C ASN A 565 -0.03 15.86 20.94
N LEU A 566 1.06 15.38 21.54
CA LEU A 566 2.07 14.58 20.87
C LEU A 566 1.46 13.26 20.33
N VAL A 567 0.77 12.51 21.18
CA VAL A 567 0.10 11.25 20.79
C VAL A 567 -0.94 11.50 19.70
N LYS A 568 -1.77 12.55 19.84
CA LYS A 568 -2.75 12.95 18.83
C LYS A 568 -2.10 13.17 17.47
N ASN A 569 -1.03 13.98 17.42
CA ASN A 569 -0.35 14.30 16.16
C ASN A 569 0.25 13.06 15.51
N LYS A 570 0.89 12.20 16.31
CA LYS A 570 1.48 10.95 15.82
C LYS A 570 0.44 9.93 15.34
N LEU A 571 -0.67 9.76 16.04
CA LEU A 571 -1.78 8.92 15.59
C LEU A 571 -2.42 9.48 14.31
N ALA A 572 -2.66 10.80 14.23
CA ALA A 572 -3.21 11.43 13.04
C ALA A 572 -2.31 11.22 11.82
N GLN A 573 -0.99 11.37 11.99
CA GLN A 573 -0.01 11.14 10.93
C GLN A 573 -0.04 9.68 10.43
N ALA A 574 -0.04 8.71 11.35
CA ALA A 574 -0.10 7.29 11.02
C ALA A 574 -1.41 6.89 10.35
N LEU A 575 -2.55 7.34 10.89
CA LEU A 575 -3.88 7.07 10.34
C LEU A 575 -4.06 7.68 8.95
N ASN A 576 -3.47 8.87 8.70
CA ASN A 576 -3.47 9.46 7.36
C ASN A 576 -2.70 8.59 6.35
N VAL A 577 -1.54 8.04 6.72
CA VAL A 577 -0.79 7.10 5.85
C VAL A 577 -1.59 5.83 5.58
N LEU A 578 -2.26 5.29 6.59
CA LEU A 578 -3.15 4.11 6.44
C LEU A 578 -4.47 4.46 5.72
N ALA A 579 -4.66 5.71 5.29
CA ALA A 579 -5.87 6.23 4.69
C ALA A 579 -7.13 5.97 5.53
N ILE A 580 -6.99 6.00 6.86
CA ILE A 580 -8.07 5.84 7.83
C ILE A 580 -8.53 7.22 8.29
N GLU A 581 -9.78 7.56 7.99
CA GLU A 581 -10.40 8.81 8.44
C GLU A 581 -10.87 8.68 9.90
N VAL A 582 -10.60 9.71 10.71
CA VAL A 582 -11.04 9.78 12.10
C VAL A 582 -12.32 10.59 12.18
N PRO A 583 -13.45 10.04 12.64
CA PRO A 583 -14.68 10.79 12.80
C PRO A 583 -14.58 11.79 13.97
N GLU A 584 -15.43 12.81 13.96
CA GLU A 584 -15.46 13.79 15.05
C GLU A 584 -15.95 13.19 16.37
N LYS A 585 -16.89 12.25 16.29
CA LYS A 585 -17.51 11.57 17.44
C LYS A 585 -17.68 10.08 17.12
N MET A 586 -17.61 9.27 18.15
CA MET A 586 -17.75 7.82 18.04
C MET A 586 -18.29 7.20 19.34
#